data_e69f1cbb60416afb2e618bbfe0ef2c4d
#
_entry.id   e69f1cbb60416afb2e618bbfe0ef2c4d
#
_cell.length_a   1.000
_cell.length_b   1.000
_cell.length_c   1.000
_cell.angle_alpha   90.00
_cell.angle_beta   90.00
_cell.angle_gamma   90.00
#
_symmetry.space_group_name_H-M   'P 1'
#
loop_
_entity.id
_entity.type
_entity.pdbx_description
1 polymer ?
#
loop_
_entity_poly.entity_id
_entity_poly.type
_entity_poly.pdbx_seq_one_letter_code
_entity_poly.pdbx_strand_id
1 'polypeptide(L)'
;FRFDMLHYLHQEHVEVNSENLFDELTSKYLSVIRQFNNIDQNKLNQLIKQIKNTKNIYIIGVHYSSLPAKHLVLGLQDLGINTYFAYDYMQASHLYNTIHEDDLLIYFSIEGNQNNVSRFFDLTNASKNTYMITLNPKPKLLIENTLILPGYTLSKQSIVDLQSIVVIFVELLLNMFHNTLKED
;
A
#
# COMPACT_ATOMS: atom_id res chain seq x y z
N PHE A 1 -2.94 -22.56 -3.81
CA PHE A 1 -4.02 -21.57 -3.60
C PHE A 1 -5.39 -22.22 -3.38
N ARG A 2 -5.81 -23.17 -4.22
CA ARG A 2 -7.08 -23.89 -4.05
C ARG A 2 -7.06 -24.93 -2.92
N PHE A 3 -5.92 -25.53 -2.65
CA PHE A 3 -5.76 -26.54 -1.60
C PHE A 3 -5.80 -25.92 -0.18
N ASP A 4 -5.23 -24.75 0.00
CA ASP A 4 -5.23 -24.07 1.29
C ASP A 4 -6.65 -23.60 1.68
N MET A 5 -7.48 -23.21 0.71
CA MET A 5 -8.85 -22.80 0.97
C MET A 5 -9.76 -23.96 1.38
N LEU A 6 -9.55 -25.16 0.81
CA LEU A 6 -10.30 -26.37 1.21
C LEU A 6 -9.88 -26.87 2.60
N HIS A 7 -8.61 -26.70 2.98
CA HIS A 7 -8.12 -27.05 4.31
C HIS A 7 -8.70 -26.11 5.38
N TYR A 8 -8.86 -24.83 5.03
CA TYR A 8 -9.50 -23.83 5.91
C TYR A 8 -10.99 -24.07 6.13
N LEU A 9 -11.70 -24.60 5.13
CA LEU A 9 -13.12 -24.94 5.22
C LEU A 9 -13.40 -26.25 5.99
N HIS A 10 -12.38 -27.07 6.25
CA HIS A 10 -12.50 -28.34 6.97
C HIS A 10 -12.03 -28.30 8.42
N GLN A 11 -11.43 -27.19 8.88
CA GLN A 11 -11.07 -27.02 10.27
C GLN A 11 -12.19 -26.28 11.00
N GLU A 12 -12.94 -27.05 11.81
CA GLU A 12 -13.88 -26.64 12.83
C GLU A 12 -15.19 -25.99 12.35
N HIS A 13 -16.22 -26.79 12.29
CA HIS A 13 -17.59 -26.37 12.63
C HIS A 13 -17.64 -25.94 14.11
N VAL A 14 -16.96 -24.85 14.46
CA VAL A 14 -17.39 -24.04 15.58
C VAL A 14 -18.66 -23.35 15.06
N GLU A 15 -19.81 -23.60 15.67
CA GLU A 15 -20.98 -22.76 15.47
C GLU A 15 -20.62 -21.34 15.86
N VAL A 16 -20.11 -20.58 14.87
CA VAL A 16 -19.86 -19.16 15.02
C VAL A 16 -21.24 -18.54 15.12
N ASN A 17 -21.56 -18.05 16.31
CA ASN A 17 -22.80 -17.29 16.53
C ASN A 17 -22.72 -16.06 15.63
N SER A 18 -23.39 -16.11 14.48
CA SER A 18 -23.29 -15.12 13.40
C SER A 18 -23.67 -13.69 13.85
N GLU A 19 -24.42 -13.56 14.92
CA GLU A 19 -24.81 -12.27 15.48
C GLU A 19 -23.64 -11.48 16.08
N ASN A 20 -22.59 -12.16 16.58
CA ASN A 20 -21.42 -11.51 17.17
C ASN A 20 -20.24 -11.38 16.21
N LEU A 21 -20.23 -12.10 15.07
CA LEU A 21 -19.07 -12.13 14.16
C LEU A 21 -18.80 -10.77 13.51
N PHE A 22 -19.86 -10.06 13.08
CA PHE A 22 -19.70 -8.76 12.45
C PHE A 22 -19.11 -7.74 13.43
N ASP A 23 -19.58 -7.72 14.68
CA ASP A 23 -19.06 -6.82 15.72
C ASP A 23 -17.60 -7.15 16.07
N GLU A 24 -17.26 -8.44 16.14
CA GLU A 24 -15.89 -8.88 16.36
C GLU A 24 -14.96 -8.43 15.24
N LEU A 25 -15.35 -8.64 13.98
CA LEU A 25 -14.58 -8.21 12.82
C LEU A 25 -14.45 -6.67 12.80
N THR A 26 -15.52 -5.95 13.00
CA THR A 26 -15.53 -4.49 13.07
C THR A 26 -14.56 -3.99 14.15
N SER A 27 -14.59 -4.59 15.34
CA SER A 27 -13.69 -4.24 16.44
C SER A 27 -12.22 -4.50 16.09
N LYS A 28 -11.91 -5.59 15.38
CA LYS A 28 -10.56 -5.88 14.88
C LYS A 28 -10.07 -4.81 13.90
N TYR A 29 -10.91 -4.40 12.93
CA TYR A 29 -10.57 -3.35 11.98
C TYR A 29 -10.36 -2.00 12.68
N LEU A 30 -11.26 -1.61 13.59
CA LEU A 30 -11.11 -0.37 14.35
C LEU A 30 -9.83 -0.38 15.20
N SER A 31 -9.45 -1.52 15.78
CA SER A 31 -8.20 -1.66 16.51
C SER A 31 -6.98 -1.39 15.64
N VAL A 32 -6.99 -1.86 14.38
CA VAL A 32 -5.91 -1.59 13.43
C VAL A 32 -5.86 -0.11 13.03
N ILE A 33 -7.03 0.49 12.75
CA ILE A 33 -7.09 1.92 12.39
C ILE A 33 -6.54 2.81 13.52
N ARG A 34 -6.85 2.50 14.78
CA ARG A 34 -6.31 3.23 15.94
C ARG A 34 -4.78 3.18 16.02
N GLN A 35 -4.15 2.14 15.49
CA GLN A 35 -2.70 2.01 15.47
C GLN A 35 -2.02 2.89 14.39
N PHE A 36 -2.77 3.57 13.51
CA PHE A 36 -2.20 4.52 12.55
C PHE A 36 -1.41 5.66 13.22
N ASN A 37 -1.73 5.98 14.47
CA ASN A 37 -0.95 6.93 15.27
C ASN A 37 0.51 6.49 15.48
N ASN A 38 0.82 5.19 15.28
CA ASN A 38 2.16 4.62 15.45
C ASN A 38 2.95 4.57 14.12
N ILE A 39 2.36 5.02 13.01
CA ILE A 39 3.08 5.12 11.73
C ILE A 39 4.21 6.14 11.87
N ASP A 40 5.35 5.86 11.25
CA ASP A 40 6.50 6.77 11.24
C ASP A 40 6.11 8.12 10.60
N GLN A 41 5.85 9.10 11.45
CA GLN A 41 5.41 10.44 11.04
C GLN A 41 6.47 11.18 10.23
N ASN A 42 7.76 10.92 10.49
CA ASN A 42 8.85 11.55 9.75
C ASN A 42 8.85 11.06 8.29
N LYS A 43 8.74 9.73 8.08
CA LYS A 43 8.65 9.16 6.73
C LYS A 43 7.36 9.58 6.02
N LEU A 44 6.25 9.65 6.74
CA LEU A 44 4.98 10.12 6.17
C LEU A 44 5.07 11.58 5.70
N ASN A 45 5.63 12.47 6.51
CA ASN A 45 5.83 13.87 6.16
C ASN A 45 6.84 14.03 5.00
N GLN A 46 7.88 13.20 4.97
CA GLN A 46 8.82 13.17 3.85
C GLN A 46 8.12 12.74 2.56
N LEU A 47 7.26 11.71 2.59
CA LEU A 47 6.47 11.29 1.43
C LEU A 47 5.57 12.44 0.92
N ILE A 48 4.85 13.11 1.80
CA ILE A 48 4.00 14.27 1.46
C ILE A 48 4.83 15.37 0.78
N LYS A 49 5.99 15.68 1.33
CA LYS A 49 6.92 16.65 0.74
C LYS A 49 7.42 16.21 -0.64
N GLN A 50 7.72 14.93 -0.83
CA GLN A 50 8.14 14.40 -2.13
C GLN A 50 6.99 14.48 -3.16
N ILE A 51 5.76 14.12 -2.78
CA ILE A 51 4.58 14.26 -3.65
C ILE A 51 4.43 15.72 -4.11
N LYS A 52 4.62 16.69 -3.20
CA LYS A 52 4.51 18.12 -3.53
C LYS A 52 5.57 18.62 -4.51
N ASN A 53 6.80 18.13 -4.37
CA ASN A 53 7.97 18.69 -5.06
C ASN A 53 8.37 17.93 -6.33
N THR A 54 7.78 16.77 -6.59
CA THR A 54 8.14 15.92 -7.72
C THR A 54 7.19 16.15 -8.89
N LYS A 55 7.76 16.27 -10.09
CA LYS A 55 7.01 16.54 -11.32
C LYS A 55 6.20 15.34 -11.79
N ASN A 56 6.78 14.15 -11.72
CA ASN A 56 6.15 12.92 -12.18
C ASN A 56 6.15 11.89 -11.04
N ILE A 57 5.00 11.29 -10.78
CA ILE A 57 4.83 10.29 -9.73
C ILE A 57 4.36 8.99 -10.36
N TYR A 58 5.13 7.94 -10.16
CA TYR A 58 4.81 6.59 -10.61
C TYR A 58 4.27 5.77 -9.45
N ILE A 59 3.07 5.25 -9.60
CA ILE A 59 2.38 4.49 -8.54
C ILE A 59 2.11 3.09 -9.04
N ILE A 60 2.62 2.10 -8.32
CA ILE A 60 2.55 0.70 -8.72
C ILE A 60 1.93 -0.13 -7.61
N GLY A 61 0.95 -0.95 -7.99
CA GLY A 61 0.36 -1.95 -7.12
C GLY A 61 -0.21 -3.07 -7.94
N VAL A 62 0.17 -4.32 -7.65
CA VAL A 62 -0.20 -5.50 -8.43
C VAL A 62 -1.22 -6.33 -7.65
N HIS A 63 -2.14 -6.98 -8.36
CA HIS A 63 -3.26 -7.75 -7.77
C HIS A 63 -4.09 -6.88 -6.82
N TYR A 64 -4.36 -7.34 -5.61
CA TYR A 64 -5.12 -6.58 -4.61
C TYR A 64 -4.49 -5.24 -4.24
N SER A 65 -3.15 -5.12 -4.27
CA SER A 65 -2.45 -3.86 -4.01
C SER A 65 -2.70 -2.80 -5.09
N SER A 66 -3.29 -3.17 -6.23
CA SER A 66 -3.71 -2.21 -7.26
C SER A 66 -4.88 -1.32 -6.80
N LEU A 67 -5.71 -1.77 -5.85
CA LEU A 67 -6.85 -1.01 -5.35
C LEU A 67 -6.41 0.28 -4.65
N PRO A 68 -5.61 0.24 -3.57
CA PRO A 68 -5.12 1.45 -2.92
C PRO A 68 -4.19 2.27 -3.83
N ALA A 69 -3.40 1.63 -4.69
CA ALA A 69 -2.56 2.33 -5.66
C ALA A 69 -3.40 3.16 -6.63
N LYS A 70 -4.45 2.59 -7.21
CA LYS A 70 -5.38 3.32 -8.08
C LYS A 70 -6.11 4.43 -7.34
N HIS A 71 -6.50 4.21 -6.09
CA HIS A 71 -7.14 5.22 -5.27
C HIS A 71 -6.23 6.43 -5.06
N LEU A 72 -4.94 6.21 -4.76
CA LEU A 72 -3.95 7.29 -4.64
C LEU A 72 -3.77 8.04 -5.97
N VAL A 73 -3.69 7.33 -7.10
CA VAL A 73 -3.57 7.94 -8.43
C VAL A 73 -4.72 8.91 -8.69
N LEU A 74 -5.97 8.44 -8.54
CA LEU A 74 -7.15 9.25 -8.81
C LEU A 74 -7.20 10.49 -7.89
N GLY A 75 -6.95 10.32 -6.60
CA GLY A 75 -6.95 11.44 -5.65
C GLY A 75 -5.86 12.47 -5.94
N LEU A 76 -4.66 12.05 -6.35
CA LEU A 76 -3.61 12.98 -6.74
C LEU A 76 -3.92 13.69 -8.07
N GLN A 77 -4.52 12.99 -9.05
CA GLN A 77 -4.96 13.59 -10.31
C GLN A 77 -6.05 14.64 -10.09
N ASP A 78 -7.01 14.38 -9.19
CA ASP A 78 -8.03 15.36 -8.80
C ASP A 78 -7.41 16.62 -8.15
N LEU A 79 -6.23 16.50 -7.55
CA LEU A 79 -5.44 17.61 -7.00
C LEU A 79 -4.47 18.22 -8.02
N GLY A 80 -4.54 17.83 -9.29
CA GLY A 80 -3.71 18.37 -10.38
C GLY A 80 -2.29 17.83 -10.44
N ILE A 81 -1.98 16.74 -9.71
CA ILE A 81 -0.66 16.11 -9.69
C ILE A 81 -0.52 15.10 -10.83
N ASN A 82 0.58 15.18 -11.56
CA ASN A 82 0.85 14.28 -12.68
C ASN A 82 1.29 12.89 -12.18
N THR A 83 0.45 11.89 -12.43
CA THR A 83 0.68 10.52 -11.95
C THR A 83 0.55 9.49 -13.06
N TYR A 84 1.39 8.45 -12.97
CA TYR A 84 1.40 7.28 -13.85
C TYR A 84 1.09 6.04 -13.01
N PHE A 85 0.31 5.12 -13.55
CA PHE A 85 -0.20 3.95 -12.82
C PHE A 85 0.15 2.64 -13.52
N ALA A 86 0.58 1.65 -12.74
CA ALA A 86 0.67 0.27 -13.19
C ALA A 86 0.00 -0.67 -12.19
N TYR A 87 -0.93 -1.50 -12.68
CA TYR A 87 -1.66 -2.49 -11.89
C TYR A 87 -1.26 -3.93 -12.19
N ASP A 88 -0.45 -4.13 -13.20
CA ASP A 88 0.11 -5.43 -13.55
C ASP A 88 1.61 -5.33 -13.87
N TYR A 89 2.22 -6.48 -14.00
CA TYR A 89 3.65 -6.58 -14.20
C TYR A 89 4.13 -6.07 -15.56
N MET A 90 3.30 -6.22 -16.60
CA MET A 90 3.68 -5.77 -17.94
C MET A 90 3.71 -4.24 -17.98
N GLN A 91 2.68 -3.60 -17.45
CA GLN A 91 2.62 -2.14 -17.36
C GLN A 91 3.74 -1.60 -16.46
N ALA A 92 4.01 -2.23 -15.31
CA ALA A 92 5.10 -1.85 -14.44
C ALA A 92 6.45 -1.90 -15.17
N SER A 93 6.69 -2.95 -15.96
CA SER A 93 7.90 -3.08 -16.78
C SER A 93 8.02 -1.99 -17.84
N HIS A 94 6.92 -1.59 -18.48
CA HIS A 94 6.92 -0.49 -19.44
C HIS A 94 7.19 0.86 -18.76
N LEU A 95 6.53 1.13 -17.64
CA LEU A 95 6.72 2.37 -16.90
C LEU A 95 8.15 2.49 -16.36
N TYR A 96 8.75 1.38 -15.94
CA TYR A 96 10.12 1.38 -15.43
C TYR A 96 11.11 2.04 -16.39
N ASN A 97 10.98 1.81 -17.70
CA ASN A 97 11.85 2.40 -18.70
C ASN A 97 11.65 3.92 -18.89
N THR A 98 10.60 4.49 -18.29
CA THR A 98 10.27 5.92 -18.38
C THR A 98 10.56 6.68 -17.08
N ILE A 99 10.92 5.98 -15.99
CA ILE A 99 11.23 6.58 -14.69
C ILE A 99 12.63 7.19 -14.74
N HIS A 100 12.76 8.45 -14.33
CA HIS A 100 14.02 9.16 -14.20
C HIS A 100 14.43 9.32 -12.72
N GLU A 101 15.68 9.68 -12.48
CA GLU A 101 16.24 9.79 -11.11
C GLU A 101 15.50 10.81 -10.23
N ASP A 102 14.90 11.85 -10.82
CA ASP A 102 14.17 12.90 -10.13
C ASP A 102 12.69 12.58 -9.91
N ASP A 103 12.19 11.48 -10.48
CA ASP A 103 10.80 11.07 -10.35
C ASP A 103 10.56 10.34 -9.01
N LEU A 104 9.33 10.38 -8.52
CA LEU A 104 8.91 9.66 -7.32
C LEU A 104 8.25 8.34 -7.72
N LEU A 105 8.73 7.24 -7.15
CA LEU A 105 8.11 5.92 -7.26
C LEU A 105 7.45 5.52 -5.94
N ILE A 106 6.15 5.25 -5.96
CA ILE A 106 5.41 4.71 -4.81
C ILE A 106 4.95 3.30 -5.15
N TYR A 107 5.40 2.34 -4.37
CA TYR A 107 5.10 0.93 -4.55
C TYR A 107 4.26 0.37 -3.41
N PHE A 108 3.08 -0.16 -3.74
CA PHE A 108 2.21 -0.85 -2.80
C PHE A 108 2.47 -2.35 -2.81
N SER A 109 2.88 -2.92 -1.69
CA SER A 109 3.11 -4.34 -1.55
C SER A 109 2.82 -4.80 -0.12
N ILE A 110 1.74 -5.53 0.09
CA ILE A 110 1.34 -6.00 1.42
C ILE A 110 2.44 -6.83 2.09
N GLU A 111 3.07 -7.71 1.35
CA GLU A 111 4.12 -8.61 1.85
C GLU A 111 5.53 -8.02 1.78
N GLY A 112 5.75 -6.99 0.96
CA GLY A 112 7.10 -6.51 0.70
C GLY A 112 8.01 -7.63 0.17
N ASN A 113 7.48 -8.50 -0.70
CA ASN A 113 8.16 -9.69 -1.16
C ASN A 113 9.07 -9.38 -2.34
N GLN A 114 10.35 -9.71 -2.22
CA GLN A 114 11.35 -9.52 -3.26
C GLN A 114 11.00 -10.22 -4.59
N ASN A 115 10.38 -11.40 -4.52
CA ASN A 115 10.04 -12.17 -5.72
C ASN A 115 9.02 -11.48 -6.65
N ASN A 116 8.19 -10.61 -6.10
CA ASN A 116 7.19 -9.88 -6.87
C ASN A 116 7.74 -8.59 -7.49
N VAL A 117 8.84 -8.07 -6.97
CA VAL A 117 9.43 -6.80 -7.39
C VAL A 117 10.73 -7.01 -8.18
N SER A 118 11.62 -7.92 -7.75
CA SER A 118 12.91 -8.15 -8.39
C SER A 118 12.81 -8.68 -9.82
N ARG A 119 11.68 -9.28 -10.20
CA ARG A 119 11.45 -9.71 -11.58
C ARG A 119 11.23 -8.54 -12.54
N PHE A 120 10.85 -7.38 -12.05
CA PHE A 120 10.39 -6.25 -12.83
C PHE A 120 11.14 -4.96 -12.56
N PHE A 121 11.85 -4.89 -11.44
CA PHE A 121 12.67 -3.75 -11.06
C PHE A 121 14.07 -4.23 -10.74
N ASP A 122 15.04 -3.77 -11.47
CA ASP A 122 16.40 -3.73 -10.97
C ASP A 122 16.45 -2.61 -9.93
N LEU A 123 16.21 -2.99 -8.69
CA LEU A 123 16.13 -2.03 -7.57
C LEU A 123 17.45 -1.34 -7.27
N THR A 124 18.55 -1.82 -7.86
CA THR A 124 19.87 -1.15 -7.77
C THR A 124 19.87 0.16 -8.54
N ASN A 125 18.98 0.29 -9.54
CA ASN A 125 18.78 1.51 -10.33
C ASN A 125 17.46 2.23 -9.96
N ALA A 126 16.68 1.70 -9.01
CA ALA A 126 15.48 2.40 -8.54
C ALA A 126 15.89 3.77 -8.00
N SER A 127 15.16 4.80 -8.42
CA SER A 127 15.44 6.18 -8.05
C SER A 127 15.61 6.33 -6.53
N LYS A 128 16.47 7.26 -6.11
CA LYS A 128 16.65 7.63 -4.69
C LYS A 128 15.33 8.01 -4.01
N ASN A 129 14.28 8.27 -4.80
CA ASN A 129 12.95 8.67 -4.37
C ASN A 129 11.94 7.51 -4.46
N THR A 130 12.33 6.31 -4.08
CA THR A 130 11.40 5.15 -4.03
C THR A 130 10.84 4.97 -2.63
N TYR A 131 9.52 4.88 -2.55
CA TYR A 131 8.77 4.57 -1.33
C TYR A 131 8.04 3.25 -1.48
N MET A 132 8.08 2.43 -0.43
CA MET A 132 7.25 1.23 -0.33
C MET A 132 6.23 1.41 0.80
N ILE A 133 4.97 1.09 0.51
CA ILE A 133 3.89 1.02 1.50
C ILE A 133 3.54 -0.45 1.69
N THR A 134 3.69 -0.96 2.91
CA THR A 134 3.52 -2.38 3.24
C THR A 134 2.85 -2.58 4.58
N LEU A 135 2.20 -3.73 4.79
CA LEU A 135 1.76 -4.17 6.12
C LEU A 135 2.83 -5.02 6.81
N ASN A 136 3.74 -5.63 6.06
CA ASN A 136 4.74 -6.52 6.64
C ASN A 136 5.80 -5.74 7.44
N PRO A 137 5.94 -6.00 8.77
CA PRO A 137 6.93 -5.31 9.60
C PRO A 137 8.38 -5.74 9.28
N LYS A 138 8.56 -6.83 8.52
CA LYS A 138 9.87 -7.35 8.11
C LYS A 138 9.84 -7.69 6.62
N PRO A 139 9.71 -6.70 5.73
CA PRO A 139 9.68 -6.95 4.31
C PRO A 139 11.03 -7.51 3.84
N LYS A 140 11.00 -8.45 2.90
CA LYS A 140 12.23 -9.01 2.30
C LYS A 140 12.89 -8.01 1.35
N LEU A 141 12.10 -7.12 0.79
CA LEU A 141 12.56 -6.04 -0.06
C LEU A 141 13.02 -4.88 0.81
N LEU A 142 14.30 -4.56 0.72
CA LEU A 142 14.92 -3.49 1.50
C LEU A 142 14.86 -2.19 0.71
N ILE A 143 13.83 -1.39 0.95
CA ILE A 143 13.71 -0.01 0.46
C ILE A 143 13.84 0.90 1.67
N GLU A 144 14.77 1.86 1.61
CA GLU A 144 15.05 2.78 2.71
C GLU A 144 13.79 3.53 3.17
N ASN A 145 13.02 4.05 2.21
CA ASN A 145 11.78 4.76 2.50
C ASN A 145 10.59 3.78 2.53
N THR A 146 10.57 2.89 3.51
CA THR A 146 9.46 1.97 3.72
C THR A 146 8.53 2.49 4.81
N LEU A 147 7.25 2.68 4.46
CA LEU A 147 6.15 2.95 5.38
C LEU A 147 5.48 1.62 5.75
N ILE A 148 5.58 1.24 7.01
CA ILE A 148 4.95 0.04 7.55
C ILE A 148 3.63 0.44 8.19
N LEU A 149 2.53 -0.07 7.64
CA LEU A 149 1.20 0.13 8.18
C LEU A 149 0.86 -0.99 9.16
N PRO A 150 0.04 -0.74 10.18
CA PRO A 150 -0.43 -1.78 11.10
C PRO A 150 -1.39 -2.76 10.41
N GLY A 151 -1.56 -3.93 11.03
CA GLY A 151 -2.58 -4.90 10.60
C GLY A 151 -2.03 -6.15 9.91
N TYR A 152 -0.73 -6.37 9.85
CA TYR A 152 -0.13 -7.51 9.18
C TYR A 152 -0.70 -8.87 9.65
N THR A 153 -0.85 -9.06 10.95
CA THR A 153 -1.43 -10.30 11.51
C THR A 153 -2.87 -10.52 11.05
N LEU A 154 -3.67 -9.44 11.02
CA LEU A 154 -5.05 -9.51 10.55
C LEU A 154 -5.11 -9.72 9.03
N SER A 155 -4.15 -9.19 8.26
CA SER A 155 -4.09 -9.38 6.80
C SER A 155 -3.91 -10.84 6.42
N LYS A 156 -3.20 -11.63 7.24
CA LYS A 156 -3.03 -13.08 7.04
C LYS A 156 -4.32 -13.88 7.25
N GLN A 157 -5.29 -13.31 7.91
CA GLN A 157 -6.61 -13.89 8.15
C GLN A 157 -7.66 -13.35 7.18
N SER A 158 -7.32 -12.34 6.39
CA SER A 158 -8.21 -11.69 5.43
C SER A 158 -8.13 -12.37 4.07
N ILE A 159 -9.28 -12.53 3.41
CA ILE A 159 -9.37 -13.06 2.04
C ILE A 159 -8.72 -12.11 1.02
N VAL A 160 -8.73 -10.82 1.30
CA VAL A 160 -8.28 -9.74 0.40
C VAL A 160 -7.09 -8.95 0.98
N ASP A 161 -6.25 -9.58 1.79
CA ASP A 161 -5.03 -9.01 2.36
C ASP A 161 -5.22 -7.63 3.03
N LEU A 162 -6.38 -7.43 3.67
CA LEU A 162 -6.72 -6.21 4.41
C LEU A 162 -6.61 -4.91 3.58
N GLN A 163 -6.95 -4.96 2.29
CA GLN A 163 -6.83 -3.80 1.39
C GLN A 163 -7.64 -2.59 1.84
N SER A 164 -8.77 -2.78 2.51
CA SER A 164 -9.59 -1.69 3.07
C SER A 164 -8.80 -0.79 4.02
N ILE A 165 -7.92 -1.34 4.84
CA ILE A 165 -7.05 -0.58 5.76
C ILE A 165 -6.05 0.27 4.97
N VAL A 166 -5.49 -0.28 3.89
CA VAL A 166 -4.55 0.47 3.03
C VAL A 166 -5.27 1.58 2.28
N VAL A 167 -6.53 1.36 1.85
CA VAL A 167 -7.37 2.40 1.23
C VAL A 167 -7.66 3.53 2.22
N ILE A 168 -8.03 3.21 3.47
CA ILE A 168 -8.23 4.23 4.52
C ILE A 168 -6.95 5.04 4.74
N PHE A 169 -5.80 4.39 4.79
CA PHE A 169 -4.52 5.09 4.88
C PHE A 169 -4.31 6.06 3.70
N VAL A 170 -4.61 5.62 2.47
CA VAL A 170 -4.49 6.48 1.28
C VAL A 170 -5.43 7.69 1.37
N GLU A 171 -6.66 7.54 1.86
CA GLU A 171 -7.56 8.68 2.07
C GLU A 171 -7.00 9.67 3.08
N LEU A 172 -6.44 9.19 4.18
CA LEU A 172 -5.79 10.05 5.17
C LEU A 172 -4.57 10.77 4.57
N LEU A 173 -3.74 10.08 3.79
CA LEU A 173 -2.59 10.65 3.11
C LEU A 173 -3.03 11.77 2.13
N LEU A 174 -4.06 11.52 1.32
CA LEU A 174 -4.60 12.51 0.38
C LEU A 174 -5.16 13.75 1.10
N ASN A 175 -5.88 13.56 2.20
CA ASN A 175 -6.40 14.67 3.01
C ASN A 175 -5.27 15.46 3.67
N MET A 176 -4.24 14.81 4.18
CA MET A 176 -3.05 15.47 4.72
C MET A 176 -2.35 16.29 3.62
N PHE A 177 -2.14 15.69 2.45
CA PHE A 177 -1.53 16.35 1.31
C PHE A 177 -2.36 17.57 0.85
N HIS A 178 -3.68 17.43 0.70
CA HIS A 178 -4.57 18.53 0.34
C HIS A 178 -4.48 19.70 1.31
N ASN A 179 -4.38 19.44 2.62
CA ASN A 179 -4.24 20.49 3.61
C ASN A 179 -2.90 21.25 3.47
N THR A 180 -1.81 20.57 3.09
CA THR A 180 -0.53 21.26 2.84
C THR A 180 -0.56 22.18 1.62
N LEU A 181 -1.46 21.95 0.65
CA LEU A 181 -1.64 22.83 -0.51
C LEU A 181 -2.41 24.12 -0.19
N LYS A 182 -3.14 24.15 0.93
CA LYS A 182 -3.90 25.34 1.37
C LYS A 182 -3.09 26.31 2.22
N GLU A 183 -1.94 25.86 2.73
CA GLU A 183 -1.07 26.64 3.62
C GLU A 183 -0.06 27.50 2.84
N ASP A 184 0.04 27.32 1.52
CA ASP A 184 0.85 28.13 0.59
C ASP A 184 -0.04 29.16 -0.15
#